data_57e59692a1539d751726c6e4fda351da
#
_entry.id   57e59692a1539d751726c6e4fda351da
#
_cell.length_a   1.000
_cell.length_b   1.000
_cell.length_c   1.000
_cell.angle_alpha   90.00
_cell.angle_beta   90.00
_cell.angle_gamma   90.00
#
_symmetry.space_group_name_H-M   'P 1'
#
loop_
_entity.id
_entity.type
_entity.pdbx_description
1 polymer ?
#
loop_
_entity_poly.entity_id
_entity_poly.type
_entity_poly.pdbx_seq_one_letter_code
_entity_poly.pdbx_strand_id
1 'polypeptide(L)'
;MKENHVPVLMFFVLAFIASWVAPIGNHNVVRPRPFVSEFAAAEQPLDTGACIQKFNAPCYQPRQIQRAYGLLSLFARGLDGSGRTIVIVNPYGSPTIEHDLHEFNQAFALGDPPSFKIIQPVGAVPPFDPDAAGGDELVWAKETTLDVEWAHVMAPGANILLVETPVDETEGVQGFPEIVQAENYVIDHDLGDVISQSFGATEATFPNRDAILQLRSAFTNARDHRVTVLASSGDTGATGFKSDQSCCYSNPAIVWPSSDPLVTSVGGTQLHLDGDGYRTTPDTGWNDACETSPTNCAGASGGGPSAMFARPSFQDAVEPIVGGRRGTPDLSMNSSFDSAVDIYYTFDKPESPWHLAGASSESSPLFAGVVAIADQAAGHRLGWLNPLLYGLPDAGVVDVISGTNAFTYCSNECGTAREVDTTVPGYAAAPGYDLVSGLGTIDSARFVQALARPNLDDNQPADPRTSVSP
;
A
#
# COMPACT_ATOMS: atom_id res chain seq x y z
N MET A 1 -18.43 5.93 -98.28
CA MET A 1 -19.14 5.39 -97.14
C MET A 1 -18.06 4.98 -96.11
N LYS A 2 -17.89 5.77 -95.09
CA LYS A 2 -16.89 5.56 -93.99
C LYS A 2 -17.66 5.20 -92.80
N GLU A 3 -17.44 4.01 -92.33
CA GLU A 3 -17.96 3.58 -91.03
C GLU A 3 -17.05 4.06 -89.90
N ASN A 4 -17.69 4.75 -88.95
CA ASN A 4 -17.04 5.23 -87.74
C ASN A 4 -17.20 4.16 -86.61
N HIS A 5 -16.10 3.54 -86.21
CA HIS A 5 -16.05 2.74 -85.00
C HIS A 5 -15.74 3.64 -83.77
N VAL A 6 -16.66 3.69 -82.85
CA VAL A 6 -16.47 4.32 -81.54
C VAL A 6 -16.00 3.21 -80.56
N PRO A 7 -14.88 3.33 -79.87
CA PRO A 7 -14.49 2.38 -78.86
C PRO A 7 -15.27 2.63 -77.56
N VAL A 8 -15.97 1.58 -77.03
CA VAL A 8 -16.59 1.57 -75.73
C VAL A 8 -15.49 1.38 -74.68
N LEU A 9 -15.28 2.42 -73.90
CA LEU A 9 -14.35 2.39 -72.75
C LEU A 9 -15.07 1.80 -71.56
N MET A 10 -14.72 0.57 -71.21
CA MET A 10 -15.26 -0.15 -70.06
C MET A 10 -14.52 0.29 -68.81
N PHE A 11 -15.15 1.14 -67.97
CA PHE A 11 -14.66 1.50 -66.66
C PHE A 11 -14.89 0.33 -65.67
N PHE A 12 -13.81 -0.33 -65.28
CA PHE A 12 -13.82 -1.19 -64.11
C PHE A 12 -13.83 -0.34 -62.82
N VAL A 13 -14.95 -0.24 -62.14
CA VAL A 13 -15.04 0.29 -60.80
C VAL A 13 -14.53 -0.79 -59.87
N LEU A 14 -13.30 -0.66 -59.42
CA LEU A 14 -12.78 -1.44 -58.28
C LEU A 14 -13.42 -0.89 -57.00
N ALA A 15 -14.43 -1.55 -56.52
CA ALA A 15 -14.99 -1.32 -55.19
C ALA A 15 -13.96 -1.79 -54.15
N PHE A 16 -13.25 -0.85 -53.54
CA PHE A 16 -12.49 -1.07 -52.34
C PHE A 16 -13.52 -1.35 -51.19
N ILE A 17 -13.71 -2.60 -50.83
CA ILE A 17 -14.34 -2.95 -49.60
C ILE A 17 -13.33 -2.60 -48.50
N ALA A 18 -13.43 -1.40 -47.99
CA ALA A 18 -12.78 -1.05 -46.72
C ALA A 18 -13.47 -1.90 -45.62
N SER A 19 -12.85 -3.01 -45.27
CA SER A 19 -13.20 -3.71 -44.04
C SER A 19 -12.93 -2.75 -42.91
N TRP A 20 -13.99 -2.19 -42.37
CA TRP A 20 -13.95 -1.53 -41.08
C TRP A 20 -13.68 -2.63 -40.05
N VAL A 21 -12.41 -2.84 -39.71
CA VAL A 21 -12.06 -3.45 -38.44
C VAL A 21 -12.48 -2.41 -37.41
N ALA A 22 -13.61 -2.63 -36.78
CA ALA A 22 -13.95 -1.90 -35.58
C ALA A 22 -12.72 -2.00 -34.65
N PRO A 23 -12.24 -0.91 -34.05
CA PRO A 23 -11.24 -1.02 -33.02
C PRO A 23 -11.80 -1.99 -31.99
N ILE A 24 -11.05 -3.04 -31.69
CA ILE A 24 -11.29 -3.93 -30.56
C ILE A 24 -11.39 -2.96 -29.40
N GLY A 25 -12.59 -2.82 -28.83
CA GLY A 25 -12.83 -1.89 -27.74
C GLY A 25 -11.73 -2.11 -26.72
N ASN A 26 -11.04 -1.05 -26.34
CA ASN A 26 -10.25 -1.04 -25.12
C ASN A 26 -11.20 -1.54 -24.04
N HIS A 27 -11.08 -2.80 -23.65
CA HIS A 27 -11.60 -3.23 -22.39
C HIS A 27 -10.83 -2.37 -21.40
N ASN A 28 -11.51 -1.39 -20.81
CA ASN A 28 -10.96 -0.59 -19.75
C ASN A 28 -10.47 -1.57 -18.69
N VAL A 29 -9.17 -1.72 -18.57
CA VAL A 29 -8.53 -2.54 -17.55
C VAL A 29 -8.73 -1.78 -16.25
N VAL A 30 -9.30 -2.44 -15.26
CA VAL A 30 -9.46 -1.82 -13.93
C VAL A 30 -8.13 -1.87 -13.24
N ARG A 31 -7.71 -0.72 -12.83
CA ARG A 31 -6.50 -0.55 -12.04
C ARG A 31 -6.91 -0.16 -10.64
N PRO A 32 -6.47 -0.89 -9.61
CA PRO A 32 -6.58 -0.40 -8.25
C PRO A 32 -5.92 0.98 -8.22
N ARG A 33 -6.62 1.99 -7.76
CA ARG A 33 -6.02 3.31 -7.61
C ARG A 33 -5.59 3.45 -6.18
N PRO A 34 -4.31 3.72 -5.90
CA PRO A 34 -3.89 4.16 -4.58
C PRO A 34 -4.75 5.37 -4.17
N PHE A 35 -5.24 5.37 -2.94
CA PHE A 35 -6.04 6.47 -2.44
C PHE A 35 -5.12 7.55 -1.86
N VAL A 36 -4.39 8.27 -2.68
CA VAL A 36 -3.83 9.55 -2.25
C VAL A 36 -4.92 10.59 -2.40
N SER A 37 -5.57 10.92 -1.31
CA SER A 37 -6.61 11.94 -1.30
C SER A 37 -6.00 13.32 -1.21
N GLU A 38 -6.18 14.13 -2.25
CA GLU A 38 -5.79 15.53 -2.24
C GLU A 38 -6.77 16.37 -1.43
N PHE A 39 -6.49 16.56 -0.16
CA PHE A 39 -7.29 17.46 0.65
C PHE A 39 -6.93 18.92 0.50
N ALA A 40 -5.68 19.22 0.26
CA ALA A 40 -5.20 20.57 0.38
C ALA A 40 -3.94 20.75 -0.44
N ALA A 41 -4.05 21.46 -1.54
CA ALA A 41 -2.88 22.11 -2.09
C ALA A 41 -2.58 23.35 -1.23
N ALA A 42 -1.37 23.47 -0.70
CA ALA A 42 -0.91 24.59 0.13
C ALA A 42 0.52 25.00 -0.24
N GLU A 43 0.86 26.26 -0.02
CA GLU A 43 2.22 26.79 -0.24
C GLU A 43 3.19 26.35 0.87
N GLN A 44 2.68 25.99 2.04
CA GLN A 44 3.44 25.58 3.22
C GLN A 44 2.77 24.36 3.86
N PRO A 45 3.52 23.49 4.56
CA PRO A 45 2.93 22.36 5.28
C PRO A 45 1.94 22.85 6.32
N LEU A 46 0.84 22.13 6.48
CA LEU A 46 -0.18 22.49 7.44
C LEU A 46 0.14 21.89 8.81
N ASP A 47 0.03 22.71 9.86
CA ASP A 47 0.07 22.18 11.22
C ASP A 47 -1.31 21.64 11.65
N THR A 48 -1.32 20.87 12.73
CA THR A 48 -2.54 20.25 13.28
C THR A 48 -3.66 21.28 13.52
N GLY A 49 -3.31 22.48 14.00
CA GLY A 49 -4.29 23.54 14.26
C GLY A 49 -4.92 24.09 12.97
N ALA A 50 -4.09 24.30 11.94
CA ALA A 50 -4.56 24.74 10.62
C ALA A 50 -5.46 23.69 9.97
N CYS A 51 -5.12 22.42 10.09
CA CYS A 51 -5.97 21.32 9.58
C CYS A 51 -7.31 21.28 10.29
N ILE A 52 -7.34 21.33 11.62
CA ILE A 52 -8.60 21.37 12.38
C ILE A 52 -9.46 22.58 11.97
N GLN A 53 -8.85 23.74 11.81
CA GLN A 53 -9.57 24.94 11.40
C GLN A 53 -10.16 24.84 9.97
N LYS A 54 -9.38 24.25 9.05
CA LYS A 54 -9.75 24.21 7.63
C LYS A 54 -10.64 23.02 7.27
N PHE A 55 -10.40 21.85 7.89
CA PHE A 55 -11.03 20.58 7.52
C PHE A 55 -11.85 19.93 8.65
N ASN A 56 -11.86 20.52 9.84
CA ASN A 56 -12.46 19.92 11.03
C ASN A 56 -11.86 18.54 11.41
N ALA A 57 -10.67 18.25 10.92
CA ALA A 57 -9.90 17.03 11.19
C ALA A 57 -8.42 17.41 11.42
N PRO A 58 -7.68 16.72 12.31
CA PRO A 58 -6.25 16.93 12.47
C PRO A 58 -5.46 16.38 11.28
N CYS A 59 -4.28 16.92 11.07
CA CYS A 59 -3.20 16.33 10.29
C CYS A 59 -1.93 16.32 11.12
N TYR A 60 -0.98 15.45 10.76
CA TYR A 60 0.23 15.25 11.54
C TYR A 60 1.50 15.37 10.73
N GLN A 61 2.48 16.05 11.32
CA GLN A 61 3.80 16.24 10.76
C GLN A 61 4.78 15.15 11.21
N PRO A 62 5.93 14.98 10.55
CA PRO A 62 6.89 13.90 10.83
C PRO A 62 7.23 13.72 12.31
N ARG A 63 7.52 14.81 13.03
CA ARG A 63 7.90 14.71 14.44
C ARG A 63 6.77 14.21 15.35
N GLN A 64 5.51 14.48 15.01
CA GLN A 64 4.35 13.99 15.77
C GLN A 64 4.21 12.49 15.59
N ILE A 65 4.30 11.99 14.36
CA ILE A 65 4.27 10.57 14.04
C ILE A 65 5.44 9.82 14.67
N GLN A 66 6.68 10.35 14.56
CA GLN A 66 7.85 9.76 15.20
C GLN A 66 7.66 9.64 16.74
N ARG A 67 7.04 10.63 17.35
CA ARG A 67 6.75 10.61 18.80
C ARG A 67 5.64 9.61 19.13
N ALA A 68 4.55 9.62 18.38
CA ALA A 68 3.42 8.73 18.60
C ALA A 68 3.82 7.26 18.56
N TYR A 69 4.75 6.92 17.66
CA TYR A 69 5.28 5.56 17.55
C TYR A 69 6.54 5.28 18.39
N GLY A 70 6.97 6.23 19.25
CA GLY A 70 8.08 6.01 20.19
C GLY A 70 9.48 6.03 19.58
N LEU A 71 9.64 6.48 18.31
CA LEU A 71 10.91 6.48 17.57
C LEU A 71 11.95 7.43 18.15
N LEU A 72 11.55 8.58 18.71
CA LEU A 72 12.48 9.57 19.24
C LEU A 72 13.44 8.99 20.29
N SER A 73 12.97 8.00 21.06
CA SER A 73 13.81 7.30 22.05
C SER A 73 14.80 6.32 21.40
N LEU A 74 14.49 5.79 20.23
CA LEU A 74 15.38 4.96 19.42
C LEU A 74 16.45 5.81 18.75
N PHE A 75 16.06 6.92 18.13
CA PHE A 75 16.98 7.88 17.49
C PHE A 75 18.01 8.42 18.47
N ALA A 76 17.59 8.75 19.71
CA ALA A 76 18.51 9.18 20.76
C ALA A 76 19.58 8.13 21.14
N ARG A 77 19.38 6.85 20.73
CA ARG A 77 20.33 5.74 20.93
C ARG A 77 21.08 5.38 19.65
N GLY A 78 20.92 6.14 18.56
CA GLY A 78 21.51 5.86 17.26
C GLY A 78 20.85 4.71 16.48
N LEU A 79 19.62 4.37 16.85
CA LEU A 79 18.80 3.37 16.16
C LEU A 79 17.80 4.12 15.28
N ASP A 80 18.16 4.32 14.03
CA ASP A 80 17.49 5.13 13.03
C ASP A 80 17.39 4.45 11.65
N GLY A 81 17.72 3.17 11.56
CA GLY A 81 17.77 2.39 10.33
C GLY A 81 19.12 2.38 9.64
N SER A 82 20.16 3.01 10.23
CA SER A 82 21.51 3.09 9.64
C SER A 82 22.03 1.72 9.22
N GLY A 83 22.56 1.64 8.00
CA GLY A 83 23.11 0.43 7.41
C GLY A 83 22.06 -0.55 6.86
N ARG A 84 20.79 -0.16 6.86
CA ARG A 84 19.69 -0.92 6.25
C ARG A 84 19.17 -0.22 5.01
N THR A 85 18.49 -0.97 4.14
CA THR A 85 17.87 -0.46 2.92
C THR A 85 16.40 -0.84 2.90
N ILE A 86 15.54 0.18 2.83
CA ILE A 86 14.10 0.02 2.57
C ILE A 86 13.90 0.08 1.07
N VAL A 87 13.20 -0.90 0.53
CA VAL A 87 12.83 -0.99 -0.89
C VAL A 87 11.37 -0.60 -1.02
N ILE A 88 11.11 0.42 -1.81
CA ILE A 88 9.76 0.82 -2.23
C ILE A 88 9.57 0.30 -3.65
N VAL A 89 8.55 -0.52 -3.87
CA VAL A 89 8.23 -1.06 -5.20
C VAL A 89 6.96 -0.38 -5.68
N ASN A 90 7.09 0.47 -6.69
CA ASN A 90 5.95 1.22 -7.24
C ASN A 90 5.97 1.24 -8.78
N PRO A 91 4.81 1.05 -9.41
CA PRO A 91 4.64 1.33 -10.83
C PRO A 91 4.99 2.79 -11.18
N TYR A 92 5.61 3.00 -12.32
CA TYR A 92 5.92 4.30 -12.94
C TYR A 92 6.82 5.24 -12.12
N GLY A 93 6.81 5.18 -10.78
CA GLY A 93 7.55 6.10 -9.92
C GLY A 93 6.99 7.51 -9.89
N SER A 94 7.83 8.50 -9.53
CA SER A 94 7.49 9.92 -9.54
C SER A 94 8.58 10.73 -10.23
N PRO A 95 8.22 11.65 -11.16
CA PRO A 95 9.20 12.34 -12.00
C PRO A 95 10.07 13.35 -11.22
N THR A 96 9.66 13.77 -10.03
CA THR A 96 10.35 14.80 -9.24
C THR A 96 10.78 14.33 -7.86
N ILE A 97 10.70 13.02 -7.58
CA ILE A 97 10.85 12.46 -6.23
C ILE A 97 12.17 12.82 -5.53
N GLU A 98 13.29 12.90 -6.25
CA GLU A 98 14.58 13.29 -5.64
C GLU A 98 14.56 14.73 -5.13
N HIS A 99 13.98 15.64 -5.93
CA HIS A 99 13.80 17.04 -5.55
C HIS A 99 12.77 17.16 -4.42
N ASP A 100 11.65 16.51 -4.57
CA ASP A 100 10.51 16.63 -3.67
C ASP A 100 10.84 16.09 -2.26
N LEU A 101 11.52 14.94 -2.18
CA LEU A 101 12.03 14.40 -0.92
C LEU A 101 13.03 15.36 -0.24
N HIS A 102 13.90 16.01 -1.01
CA HIS A 102 14.83 16.99 -0.47
C HIS A 102 14.11 18.19 0.15
N GLU A 103 13.15 18.77 -0.56
CA GLU A 103 12.36 19.91 -0.09
C GLU A 103 11.51 19.55 1.14
N PHE A 104 10.89 18.36 1.13
CA PHE A 104 10.19 17.80 2.28
C PHE A 104 11.11 17.71 3.50
N ASN A 105 12.31 17.14 3.33
CA ASN A 105 13.29 17.00 4.38
C ASN A 105 13.75 18.36 4.94
N GLN A 106 13.97 19.34 4.07
CA GLN A 106 14.34 20.70 4.47
C GLN A 106 13.24 21.36 5.33
N ALA A 107 11.98 21.23 4.92
CA ALA A 107 10.85 21.83 5.62
C ALA A 107 10.69 21.30 7.06
N PHE A 108 10.97 20.02 7.27
CA PHE A 108 10.84 19.37 8.58
C PHE A 108 12.16 19.18 9.33
N ALA A 109 13.25 19.77 8.84
CA ALA A 109 14.60 19.66 9.41
C ALA A 109 15.05 18.19 9.57
N LEU A 110 14.69 17.34 8.62
CA LEU A 110 15.22 16.00 8.42
C LEU A 110 16.48 16.07 7.56
N GLY A 111 17.43 15.16 7.78
CA GLY A 111 18.52 14.95 6.83
C GLY A 111 18.04 14.17 5.63
N ASP A 112 18.69 14.31 4.46
CA ASP A 112 18.43 13.40 3.36
C ASP A 112 18.88 11.98 3.70
N PRO A 113 18.24 10.92 3.13
CA PRO A 113 18.68 9.55 3.36
C PRO A 113 20.15 9.36 2.92
N PRO A 114 20.92 8.50 3.61
CA PRO A 114 22.34 8.28 3.27
C PRO A 114 22.55 7.86 1.81
N SER A 115 21.58 7.17 1.23
CA SER A 115 21.50 6.86 -0.19
C SER A 115 20.05 6.81 -0.63
N PHE A 116 19.71 7.53 -1.69
CA PHE A 116 18.48 7.39 -2.46
C PHE A 116 18.84 6.90 -3.87
N LYS A 117 18.23 5.82 -4.33
CA LYS A 117 18.47 5.26 -5.65
C LYS A 117 17.17 4.84 -6.30
N ILE A 118 17.11 5.00 -7.61
CA ILE A 118 16.00 4.54 -8.45
C ILE A 118 16.53 3.48 -9.41
N ILE A 119 15.84 2.35 -9.54
CA ILE A 119 16.17 1.31 -10.51
C ILE A 119 14.91 0.83 -11.25
N GLN A 120 15.10 0.41 -12.49
CA GLN A 120 14.05 -0.07 -13.40
C GLN A 120 14.45 -1.46 -13.95
N PRO A 121 14.45 -2.51 -13.10
CA PRO A 121 15.08 -3.79 -13.44
C PRO A 121 14.32 -4.60 -14.51
N VAL A 122 13.06 -4.28 -14.77
CA VAL A 122 12.20 -5.03 -15.71
C VAL A 122 11.85 -4.24 -16.98
N GLY A 123 12.48 -3.11 -17.17
CA GLY A 123 12.29 -2.25 -18.36
C GLY A 123 12.19 -0.79 -18.01
N ALA A 124 12.41 0.07 -19.00
CA ALA A 124 12.30 1.51 -18.80
C ALA A 124 10.84 1.92 -18.55
N VAL A 125 10.62 2.73 -17.53
CA VAL A 125 9.35 3.39 -17.28
C VAL A 125 9.07 4.40 -18.40
N PRO A 126 7.83 4.51 -18.91
CA PRO A 126 7.47 5.53 -19.88
C PRO A 126 7.71 6.94 -19.33
N PRO A 127 7.94 7.94 -20.20
CA PRO A 127 7.96 9.33 -19.73
C PRO A 127 6.65 9.70 -19.07
N PHE A 128 6.74 10.39 -17.93
CA PHE A 128 5.57 10.80 -17.17
C PHE A 128 4.59 11.64 -17.99
N ASP A 129 3.34 11.20 -18.02
CA ASP A 129 2.21 11.89 -18.64
C ASP A 129 1.00 11.82 -17.68
N PRO A 130 0.63 12.93 -17.03
CA PRO A 130 -0.46 12.94 -16.07
C PRO A 130 -1.83 12.56 -16.66
N ASP A 131 -1.97 12.63 -17.97
CA ASP A 131 -3.18 12.26 -18.70
C ASP A 131 -3.12 10.84 -19.29
N ALA A 132 -1.98 10.15 -19.17
CA ALA A 132 -1.79 8.80 -19.68
C ALA A 132 -2.71 7.81 -18.96
N ALA A 133 -3.20 6.83 -19.71
CA ALA A 133 -4.00 5.71 -19.21
C ALA A 133 -5.13 6.10 -18.23
N GLY A 134 -5.68 7.31 -18.36
CA GLY A 134 -6.75 7.79 -17.48
C GLY A 134 -6.28 8.39 -16.16
N GLY A 135 -5.01 8.76 -16.07
CA GLY A 135 -4.40 9.41 -14.90
C GLY A 135 -3.68 8.45 -13.96
N ASP A 136 -3.41 7.21 -14.38
CA ASP A 136 -2.77 6.22 -13.51
C ASP A 136 -1.33 6.64 -13.14
N GLU A 137 -0.55 7.19 -14.08
CA GLU A 137 0.80 7.69 -13.77
C GLU A 137 0.80 8.83 -12.75
N LEU A 138 -0.21 9.72 -12.81
CA LEU A 138 -0.38 10.79 -11.83
C LEU A 138 -0.67 10.23 -10.43
N VAL A 139 -1.53 9.23 -10.34
CA VAL A 139 -1.89 8.61 -9.05
C VAL A 139 -0.67 7.87 -8.48
N TRP A 140 0.05 7.12 -9.31
CA TRP A 140 1.26 6.42 -8.88
C TRP A 140 2.42 7.34 -8.50
N ALA A 141 2.54 8.51 -9.15
CA ALA A 141 3.53 9.51 -8.74
C ALA A 141 3.24 10.05 -7.33
N LYS A 142 1.97 10.26 -6.98
CA LYS A 142 1.54 10.66 -5.63
C LYS A 142 1.80 9.56 -4.60
N GLU A 143 1.46 8.31 -4.95
CA GLU A 143 1.72 7.15 -4.12
C GLU A 143 3.22 6.99 -3.83
N THR A 144 4.05 7.09 -4.86
CA THR A 144 5.51 7.02 -4.71
C THR A 144 6.04 8.10 -3.76
N THR A 145 5.46 9.30 -3.82
CA THR A 145 5.83 10.40 -2.92
C THR A 145 5.52 10.05 -1.46
N LEU A 146 4.29 9.58 -1.19
CA LEU A 146 3.88 9.16 0.15
C LEU A 146 4.80 8.05 0.69
N ASP A 147 5.00 6.99 -0.09
CA ASP A 147 5.79 5.84 0.32
C ASP A 147 7.23 6.20 0.67
N VAL A 148 7.89 6.97 -0.19
CA VAL A 148 9.30 7.34 -0.04
C VAL A 148 9.48 8.29 1.15
N GLU A 149 8.67 9.35 1.24
CA GLU A 149 8.78 10.35 2.31
C GLU A 149 8.53 9.72 3.68
N TRP A 150 7.49 8.90 3.81
CA TRP A 150 7.11 8.36 5.11
C TRP A 150 7.92 7.14 5.54
N ALA A 151 8.46 6.35 4.62
CA ALA A 151 9.50 5.38 4.97
C ALA A 151 10.76 6.08 5.52
N HIS A 152 11.17 7.21 4.89
CA HIS A 152 12.30 8.01 5.35
C HIS A 152 12.02 8.69 6.69
N VAL A 153 10.84 9.25 6.92
CA VAL A 153 10.43 9.82 8.22
C VAL A 153 10.62 8.82 9.36
N MET A 154 10.26 7.57 9.13
CA MET A 154 10.30 6.53 10.16
C MET A 154 11.69 5.98 10.42
N ALA A 155 12.57 5.94 9.41
CA ALA A 155 13.94 5.44 9.51
C ALA A 155 14.93 6.37 8.78
N PRO A 156 15.22 7.56 9.33
CA PRO A 156 15.99 8.58 8.61
C PRO A 156 17.44 8.20 8.32
N GLY A 157 17.99 7.20 8.99
CA GLY A 157 19.32 6.63 8.72
C GLY A 157 19.34 5.49 7.72
N ALA A 158 18.19 5.00 7.27
CA ALA A 158 18.12 3.95 6.26
C ALA A 158 18.38 4.49 4.84
N ASN A 159 18.95 3.63 3.99
CA ASN A 159 18.93 3.88 2.54
C ASN A 159 17.52 3.63 2.00
N ILE A 160 17.14 4.36 0.96
CA ILE A 160 15.90 4.13 0.20
C ILE A 160 16.25 3.67 -1.21
N LEU A 161 15.68 2.56 -1.63
CA LEU A 161 15.74 2.05 -2.99
C LEU A 161 14.34 2.05 -3.60
N LEU A 162 14.07 2.98 -4.51
CA LEU A 162 12.86 2.99 -5.30
C LEU A 162 13.02 2.05 -6.50
N VAL A 163 12.13 1.10 -6.63
CA VAL A 163 12.05 0.12 -7.72
C VAL A 163 10.83 0.44 -8.56
N GLU A 164 11.05 0.93 -9.75
CA GLU A 164 9.99 1.32 -10.66
C GLU A 164 9.71 0.21 -11.67
N THR A 165 8.43 -0.06 -11.92
CA THR A 165 7.99 -0.98 -12.97
C THR A 165 7.29 -0.21 -14.10
N PRO A 166 7.44 -0.67 -15.37
CA PRO A 166 6.85 0.03 -16.53
C PRO A 166 5.34 -0.22 -16.68
N VAL A 167 4.76 -1.01 -15.80
CA VAL A 167 3.35 -1.37 -15.77
C VAL A 167 2.88 -1.43 -14.33
N ASP A 168 1.61 -1.13 -14.11
CA ASP A 168 0.92 -1.29 -12.86
C ASP A 168 0.14 -2.61 -12.80
N GLU A 169 -0.21 -3.01 -11.59
CA GLU A 169 -1.13 -4.13 -11.39
C GLU A 169 -2.55 -3.76 -11.80
N THR A 170 -3.35 -4.79 -12.00
CA THR A 170 -4.77 -4.66 -12.30
C THR A 170 -5.58 -5.53 -11.36
N GLU A 171 -6.87 -5.33 -11.32
CA GLU A 171 -7.77 -6.30 -10.70
C GLU A 171 -7.70 -7.63 -11.47
N GLY A 172 -6.84 -8.54 -10.99
CA GLY A 172 -6.50 -9.84 -11.59
C GLY A 172 -5.01 -10.10 -11.64
N VAL A 173 -4.52 -10.73 -12.70
CA VAL A 173 -3.12 -11.20 -12.81
C VAL A 173 -2.21 -10.19 -13.49
N GLN A 174 -2.75 -9.34 -14.36
CA GLN A 174 -1.96 -8.48 -15.24
C GLN A 174 -1.18 -7.44 -14.40
N GLY A 175 0.07 -7.20 -14.77
CA GLY A 175 1.00 -6.29 -14.10
C GLY A 175 1.81 -6.96 -12.98
N PHE A 176 1.21 -7.89 -12.22
CA PHE A 176 1.94 -8.60 -11.16
C PHE A 176 3.16 -9.40 -11.63
N PRO A 177 3.20 -10.04 -12.81
CA PRO A 177 4.39 -10.75 -13.25
C PRO A 177 5.63 -9.85 -13.33
N GLU A 178 5.50 -8.61 -13.81
CA GLU A 178 6.58 -7.64 -13.90
C GLU A 178 7.02 -7.16 -12.52
N ILE A 179 6.06 -6.89 -11.63
CA ILE A 179 6.33 -6.50 -10.24
C ILE A 179 7.09 -7.62 -9.52
N VAL A 180 6.61 -8.86 -9.58
CA VAL A 180 7.26 -10.04 -8.99
C VAL A 180 8.66 -10.26 -9.56
N GLN A 181 8.87 -9.99 -10.85
CA GLN A 181 10.19 -10.07 -11.46
C GLN A 181 11.12 -8.97 -10.92
N ALA A 182 10.62 -7.75 -10.72
CA ALA A 182 11.38 -6.65 -10.14
C ALA A 182 11.79 -6.94 -8.70
N GLU A 183 10.89 -7.48 -7.89
CA GLU A 183 11.18 -7.91 -6.52
C GLU A 183 12.21 -9.04 -6.46
N ASN A 184 12.08 -10.07 -7.30
CA ASN A 184 13.08 -11.12 -7.40
C ASN A 184 14.46 -10.55 -7.77
N TYR A 185 14.52 -9.57 -8.68
CA TYR A 185 15.78 -8.91 -9.02
C TYR A 185 16.43 -8.26 -7.79
N VAL A 186 15.65 -7.53 -6.99
CA VAL A 186 16.14 -6.91 -5.74
C VAL A 186 16.69 -7.94 -4.77
N ILE A 187 15.98 -9.04 -4.58
CA ILE A 187 16.33 -10.10 -3.63
C ILE A 187 17.58 -10.85 -4.11
N ASP A 188 17.61 -11.25 -5.38
CA ASP A 188 18.71 -12.03 -5.98
C ASP A 188 20.02 -11.25 -6.02
N HIS A 189 19.96 -9.90 -6.05
CA HIS A 189 21.13 -9.02 -6.05
C HIS A 189 21.46 -8.44 -4.67
N ASP A 190 20.77 -8.88 -3.61
CA ASP A 190 20.99 -8.44 -2.22
C ASP A 190 20.92 -6.91 -2.05
N LEU A 191 19.89 -6.26 -2.66
CA LEU A 191 19.79 -4.81 -2.74
C LEU A 191 19.00 -4.18 -1.60
N GLY A 192 18.25 -4.95 -0.80
CA GLY A 192 17.40 -4.41 0.26
C GLY A 192 17.12 -5.39 1.39
N ASP A 193 16.71 -4.84 2.53
CA ASP A 193 16.41 -5.60 3.75
C ASP A 193 14.89 -5.78 3.95
N VAL A 194 14.11 -4.76 3.57
CA VAL A 194 12.65 -4.71 3.72
C VAL A 194 12.04 -4.22 2.41
N ILE A 195 11.03 -4.92 1.89
CA ILE A 195 10.23 -4.51 0.73
C ILE A 195 8.87 -4.04 1.22
N SER A 196 8.47 -2.82 0.85
CA SER A 196 7.15 -2.24 1.10
C SER A 196 6.37 -2.18 -0.21
N GLN A 197 5.11 -2.65 -0.16
CA GLN A 197 4.18 -2.70 -1.27
C GLN A 197 2.88 -1.98 -0.88
N SER A 198 2.58 -0.89 -1.55
CA SER A 198 1.35 -0.12 -1.34
C SER A 198 0.36 -0.36 -2.48
N PHE A 199 0.17 -1.62 -2.86
CA PHE A 199 -0.70 -2.04 -3.95
C PHE A 199 -1.29 -3.42 -3.71
N GLY A 200 -2.25 -3.78 -4.56
CA GLY A 200 -2.82 -5.11 -4.57
C GLY A 200 -4.10 -5.21 -5.39
N ALA A 201 -4.57 -6.43 -5.57
CA ALA A 201 -5.84 -6.73 -6.20
C ALA A 201 -6.70 -7.63 -5.33
N THR A 202 -8.02 -7.46 -5.42
CA THR A 202 -8.98 -8.27 -4.67
C THR A 202 -8.82 -9.76 -5.05
N GLU A 203 -8.69 -10.66 -4.07
CA GLU A 203 -8.54 -12.10 -4.33
C GLU A 203 -9.59 -12.66 -5.28
N ALA A 204 -10.81 -12.15 -5.23
CA ALA A 204 -11.94 -12.60 -6.04
C ALA A 204 -11.81 -12.25 -7.54
N THR A 205 -10.89 -11.36 -7.92
CA THR A 205 -10.65 -10.99 -9.32
C THR A 205 -9.67 -11.91 -10.03
N PHE A 206 -8.90 -12.69 -9.28
CA PHE A 206 -8.03 -13.71 -9.87
C PHE A 206 -8.83 -14.89 -10.37
N PRO A 207 -8.46 -15.48 -11.53
CA PRO A 207 -9.23 -16.57 -12.15
C PRO A 207 -9.40 -17.80 -11.24
N ASN A 208 -8.40 -18.08 -10.42
CA ASN A 208 -8.38 -19.18 -9.46
C ASN A 208 -7.16 -19.04 -8.53
N ARG A 209 -7.09 -19.90 -7.51
CA ARG A 209 -5.98 -19.95 -6.56
C ARG A 209 -4.62 -20.19 -7.23
N ASP A 210 -4.56 -21.03 -8.25
CA ASP A 210 -3.29 -21.37 -8.91
C ASP A 210 -2.67 -20.17 -9.62
N ALA A 211 -3.49 -19.23 -10.12
CA ALA A 211 -3.01 -17.98 -10.70
C ALA A 211 -2.24 -17.13 -9.66
N ILE A 212 -2.76 -17.04 -8.44
CA ILE A 212 -2.06 -16.36 -7.33
C ILE A 212 -0.78 -17.12 -6.96
N LEU A 213 -0.85 -18.46 -6.86
CA LEU A 213 0.31 -19.27 -6.46
C LEU A 213 1.50 -19.15 -7.43
N GLN A 214 1.25 -18.89 -8.70
CA GLN A 214 2.29 -18.67 -9.72
C GLN A 214 3.01 -17.31 -9.53
N LEU A 215 2.40 -16.36 -8.85
CA LEU A 215 2.94 -15.02 -8.60
C LEU A 215 3.78 -14.94 -7.31
N ARG A 216 3.88 -16.01 -6.51
CA ARG A 216 4.51 -16.00 -5.19
C ARG A 216 6.03 -16.19 -5.18
N SER A 217 6.68 -16.25 -6.35
CA SER A 217 8.12 -16.56 -6.41
C SER A 217 8.98 -15.56 -5.63
N ALA A 218 8.66 -14.26 -5.67
CA ALA A 218 9.38 -13.25 -4.92
C ALA A 218 9.24 -13.44 -3.40
N PHE A 219 8.07 -13.81 -2.90
CA PHE A 219 7.84 -13.98 -1.46
C PHE A 219 8.53 -15.24 -0.92
N THR A 220 8.58 -16.32 -1.70
CA THR A 220 9.37 -17.51 -1.34
C THR A 220 10.87 -17.21 -1.35
N ASN A 221 11.32 -16.47 -2.34
CA ASN A 221 12.69 -16.00 -2.47
C ASN A 221 13.08 -15.07 -1.31
N ALA A 222 12.23 -14.10 -0.97
CA ALA A 222 12.42 -13.17 0.15
C ALA A 222 12.58 -13.91 1.48
N ARG A 223 11.71 -14.88 1.76
CA ARG A 223 11.82 -15.73 2.96
C ARG A 223 13.18 -16.44 3.01
N ASP A 224 13.62 -17.03 1.90
CA ASP A 224 14.84 -17.83 1.83
C ASP A 224 16.10 -16.94 1.96
N HIS A 225 16.02 -15.65 1.58
CA HIS A 225 17.07 -14.64 1.70
C HIS A 225 16.92 -13.74 2.94
N ARG A 226 15.94 -14.02 3.81
CA ARG A 226 15.61 -13.22 5.00
C ARG A 226 15.30 -11.75 4.68
N VAL A 227 14.65 -11.48 3.56
CA VAL A 227 14.09 -10.16 3.24
C VAL A 227 12.68 -10.11 3.76
N THR A 228 12.33 -9.05 4.48
CA THR A 228 10.96 -8.83 4.94
C THR A 228 10.11 -8.27 3.81
N VAL A 229 8.91 -8.83 3.60
CA VAL A 229 7.94 -8.29 2.64
C VAL A 229 6.69 -7.83 3.38
N LEU A 230 6.33 -6.59 3.16
CA LEU A 230 5.15 -5.93 3.72
C LEU A 230 4.18 -5.58 2.59
N ALA A 231 2.90 -5.58 2.87
CA ALA A 231 1.90 -5.05 1.94
C ALA A 231 0.75 -4.37 2.69
N SER A 232 0.27 -3.27 2.14
CA SER A 232 -0.95 -2.59 2.59
C SER A 232 -2.16 -3.52 2.48
N SER A 233 -3.05 -3.48 3.48
CA SER A 233 -4.17 -4.42 3.57
C SER A 233 -5.36 -4.07 2.66
N GLY A 234 -5.35 -2.85 2.08
CA GLY A 234 -6.43 -2.30 1.28
C GLY A 234 -7.25 -1.23 2.02
N ASP A 235 -8.06 -0.48 1.26
CA ASP A 235 -8.69 0.76 1.69
C ASP A 235 -10.22 0.72 1.66
N THR A 236 -10.79 -0.40 1.30
CA THR A 236 -12.24 -0.58 1.16
C THR A 236 -12.84 -1.47 2.25
N GLY A 237 -12.20 -1.49 3.42
CA GLY A 237 -12.67 -2.24 4.58
C GLY A 237 -12.71 -3.74 4.31
N ALA A 238 -13.80 -4.38 4.72
CA ALA A 238 -13.97 -5.82 4.55
C ALA A 238 -14.29 -6.26 3.11
N THR A 239 -14.23 -5.36 2.12
CA THR A 239 -14.52 -5.68 0.72
C THR A 239 -13.40 -5.20 -0.21
N GLY A 240 -13.59 -5.33 -1.53
CA GLY A 240 -12.61 -4.94 -2.53
C GLY A 240 -13.24 -4.64 -3.88
N PHE A 241 -12.47 -4.04 -4.78
CA PHE A 241 -12.89 -3.71 -6.13
C PHE A 241 -13.18 -4.96 -6.97
N LYS A 242 -14.09 -4.84 -7.93
CA LYS A 242 -14.40 -5.87 -8.91
C LYS A 242 -13.58 -5.67 -10.19
N SER A 243 -13.46 -6.74 -10.97
CA SER A 243 -12.75 -6.70 -12.26
C SER A 243 -13.41 -5.82 -13.33
N ASP A 244 -14.63 -5.33 -13.11
CA ASP A 244 -15.34 -4.41 -14.02
C ASP A 244 -15.26 -2.94 -13.62
N GLN A 245 -14.36 -2.60 -12.67
CA GLN A 245 -14.14 -1.24 -12.12
C GLN A 245 -15.21 -0.76 -11.14
N SER A 246 -16.26 -1.49 -10.91
CA SER A 246 -17.20 -1.06 -9.90
C SER A 246 -16.66 -1.34 -8.49
N CYS A 247 -16.71 -0.37 -7.64
CA CYS A 247 -16.67 -0.61 -6.21
C CYS A 247 -18.06 -1.09 -5.81
N CYS A 248 -18.20 -2.08 -5.01
CA CYS A 248 -17.27 -3.08 -4.53
C CYS A 248 -18.01 -4.42 -4.56
N TYR A 249 -17.38 -5.52 -4.12
CA TYR A 249 -18.14 -6.75 -3.87
C TYR A 249 -19.14 -6.51 -2.72
N SER A 250 -20.34 -7.11 -2.83
CA SER A 250 -21.35 -7.04 -1.76
C SER A 250 -21.08 -8.02 -0.59
N ASN A 251 -20.02 -8.80 -0.68
CA ASN A 251 -19.57 -9.77 0.31
C ASN A 251 -18.13 -9.46 0.71
N PRO A 252 -17.67 -9.93 1.89
CA PRO A 252 -16.29 -9.79 2.30
C PRO A 252 -15.32 -10.33 1.25
N ALA A 253 -14.30 -9.54 0.93
CA ALA A 253 -13.23 -9.87 0.01
C ALA A 253 -11.97 -9.08 0.44
N ILE A 254 -10.83 -9.75 0.41
CA ILE A 254 -9.57 -9.14 0.83
C ILE A 254 -8.59 -9.06 -0.34
N VAL A 255 -7.51 -8.34 -0.13
CA VAL A 255 -6.53 -8.00 -1.17
C VAL A 255 -5.32 -8.92 -1.09
N TRP A 256 -4.81 -9.37 -2.23
CA TRP A 256 -3.49 -9.95 -2.43
C TRP A 256 -2.56 -8.88 -3.04
N PRO A 257 -1.26 -8.74 -2.63
CA PRO A 257 -0.43 -9.72 -1.92
C PRO A 257 -0.53 -9.72 -0.39
N SER A 258 -1.23 -8.77 0.21
CA SER A 258 -1.40 -8.67 1.66
C SER A 258 -1.93 -9.96 2.32
N SER A 259 -2.80 -10.71 1.63
CA SER A 259 -3.33 -11.97 2.13
C SER A 259 -2.36 -13.16 2.05
N ASP A 260 -1.20 -13.02 1.38
CA ASP A 260 -0.22 -14.09 1.31
C ASP A 260 0.39 -14.40 2.69
N PRO A 261 0.46 -15.66 3.14
CA PRO A 261 1.06 -16.02 4.42
C PRO A 261 2.53 -15.65 4.57
N LEU A 262 3.27 -15.43 3.46
CA LEU A 262 4.69 -15.01 3.48
C LEU A 262 4.86 -13.48 3.52
N VAL A 263 3.78 -12.73 3.37
CA VAL A 263 3.74 -11.27 3.42
C VAL A 263 3.16 -10.83 4.77
N THR A 264 3.72 -9.79 5.38
CA THR A 264 3.12 -9.16 6.55
C THR A 264 2.11 -8.10 6.09
N SER A 265 0.86 -8.32 6.45
CA SER A 265 -0.25 -7.44 6.10
C SER A 265 -0.34 -6.26 7.07
N VAL A 266 -0.27 -5.03 6.55
CA VAL A 266 -0.34 -3.82 7.35
C VAL A 266 -1.66 -3.11 7.09
N GLY A 267 -2.52 -3.07 8.10
CA GLY A 267 -3.81 -2.42 8.09
C GLY A 267 -3.76 -0.97 8.55
N GLY A 268 -4.94 -0.37 8.67
CA GLY A 268 -5.10 1.03 9.02
C GLY A 268 -5.67 1.28 10.41
N THR A 269 -5.10 2.28 11.11
CA THR A 269 -5.68 2.89 12.31
C THR A 269 -5.86 4.39 12.12
N GLN A 270 -6.63 4.99 12.99
CA GLN A 270 -6.70 6.43 13.17
C GLN A 270 -5.98 6.82 14.46
N LEU A 271 -5.00 7.72 14.34
CA LEU A 271 -4.31 8.32 15.46
C LEU A 271 -5.12 9.48 16.06
N HIS A 272 -5.04 9.63 17.38
CA HIS A 272 -5.65 10.73 18.13
C HIS A 272 -4.57 11.45 18.94
N LEU A 273 -3.89 12.44 18.33
CA LEU A 273 -2.78 13.13 18.93
C LEU A 273 -3.12 14.56 19.30
N ASP A 274 -2.41 15.08 20.31
CA ASP A 274 -2.33 16.53 20.55
C ASP A 274 -1.32 17.21 19.60
N GLY A 275 -1.21 18.54 19.68
CA GLY A 275 -0.30 19.32 18.85
C GLY A 275 1.19 18.97 19.02
N ASP A 276 1.55 18.32 20.11
CA ASP A 276 2.90 17.86 20.39
C ASP A 276 3.16 16.40 19.94
N GLY A 277 2.14 15.67 19.49
CA GLY A 277 2.22 14.28 19.03
C GLY A 277 2.07 13.23 20.13
N TYR A 278 1.52 13.59 21.29
CA TYR A 278 1.14 12.62 22.31
C TYR A 278 -0.29 12.13 22.09
N ARG A 279 -0.51 10.82 22.27
CA ARG A 279 -1.87 10.24 22.20
C ARG A 279 -2.77 10.83 23.27
N THR A 280 -3.91 11.38 22.85
CA THR A 280 -4.97 11.90 23.71
C THR A 280 -5.96 10.82 24.10
N THR A 281 -6.18 9.87 23.21
CA THR A 281 -6.98 8.65 23.39
C THR A 281 -6.28 7.48 22.69
N PRO A 282 -6.63 6.22 22.98
CA PRO A 282 -6.15 5.08 22.19
C PRO A 282 -6.51 5.22 20.71
N ASP A 283 -5.68 4.63 19.85
CA ASP A 283 -5.94 4.55 18.41
C ASP A 283 -7.22 3.73 18.16
N THR A 284 -7.90 4.04 17.08
CA THR A 284 -9.09 3.31 16.61
C THR A 284 -8.84 2.65 15.27
N GLY A 285 -9.54 1.56 14.95
CA GLY A 285 -9.51 1.01 13.60
C GLY A 285 -9.97 2.06 12.59
N TRP A 286 -9.22 2.20 11.49
CA TRP A 286 -9.52 3.18 10.45
C TRP A 286 -10.85 2.91 9.75
N ASN A 287 -11.74 3.89 9.78
CA ASN A 287 -12.99 3.91 9.03
C ASN A 287 -13.48 5.35 8.87
N ASP A 288 -13.15 5.97 7.75
CA ASP A 288 -13.59 7.31 7.42
C ASP A 288 -14.86 7.22 6.59
N ALA A 289 -15.97 7.74 7.15
CA ALA A 289 -17.23 7.75 6.44
C ALA A 289 -17.28 8.94 5.47
N CYS A 290 -17.75 8.72 4.24
CA CYS A 290 -17.94 9.79 3.25
C CYS A 290 -18.76 10.98 3.75
N GLU A 291 -19.71 10.74 4.63
CA GLU A 291 -20.60 11.78 5.16
C GLU A 291 -19.91 12.74 6.13
N THR A 292 -18.83 12.31 6.75
CA THR A 292 -18.07 13.09 7.75
C THR A 292 -16.74 13.59 7.23
N SER A 293 -16.23 12.99 6.16
CA SER A 293 -14.98 13.44 5.54
C SER A 293 -15.22 14.65 4.66
N PRO A 294 -14.50 15.77 4.88
CA PRO A 294 -14.59 16.98 4.05
C PRO A 294 -14.16 16.75 2.59
N THR A 295 -13.67 15.57 2.25
CA THR A 295 -13.04 15.24 0.98
C THR A 295 -13.80 14.24 0.11
N ASN A 296 -14.95 13.77 0.56
CA ASN A 296 -15.68 12.67 -0.10
C ASN A 296 -14.86 11.36 -0.24
N CYS A 297 -13.84 11.17 0.58
CA CYS A 297 -13.02 9.98 0.58
C CYS A 297 -13.45 9.04 1.69
N ALA A 298 -14.27 8.05 1.35
CA ALA A 298 -14.50 6.92 2.24
C ALA A 298 -13.30 5.98 2.14
N GLY A 299 -12.72 5.65 3.30
CA GLY A 299 -11.69 4.66 3.41
C GLY A 299 -11.87 3.86 4.69
N ALA A 300 -11.46 2.61 4.68
CA ALA A 300 -11.46 1.77 5.86
C ALA A 300 -10.38 0.68 5.76
N SER A 301 -9.83 0.28 6.91
CA SER A 301 -8.80 -0.75 7.01
C SER A 301 -9.22 -2.04 6.31
N GLY A 302 -8.45 -2.48 5.32
CA GLY A 302 -8.67 -3.75 4.65
C GLY A 302 -8.48 -4.91 5.62
N GLY A 303 -9.41 -5.88 5.63
CA GLY A 303 -9.26 -7.01 6.53
C GLY A 303 -10.40 -8.02 6.45
N GLY A 304 -10.05 -9.26 6.76
CA GLY A 304 -10.97 -10.39 6.70
C GLY A 304 -10.25 -11.72 6.48
N PRO A 305 -10.98 -12.83 6.39
CA PRO A 305 -10.40 -14.12 6.09
C PRO A 305 -10.21 -14.32 4.58
N SER A 306 -9.03 -14.81 4.18
CA SER A 306 -8.70 -15.15 2.80
C SER A 306 -9.61 -16.23 2.22
N ALA A 307 -10.06 -16.04 0.99
CA ALA A 307 -10.70 -17.09 0.21
C ALA A 307 -9.70 -18.08 -0.40
N MET A 308 -8.44 -17.65 -0.57
CA MET A 308 -7.40 -18.39 -1.30
C MET A 308 -6.45 -19.18 -0.39
N PHE A 309 -6.12 -18.65 0.79
CA PHE A 309 -5.12 -19.25 1.67
C PHE A 309 -5.73 -19.88 2.93
N ALA A 310 -5.24 -21.07 3.25
CA ALA A 310 -5.53 -21.71 4.54
C ALA A 310 -4.84 -20.94 5.67
N ARG A 311 -5.37 -21.07 6.89
CA ARG A 311 -4.72 -20.53 8.10
C ARG A 311 -3.31 -21.10 8.24
N PRO A 312 -2.27 -20.23 8.29
CA PRO A 312 -0.91 -20.67 8.60
C PRO A 312 -0.77 -20.99 10.10
N SER A 313 0.26 -21.77 10.46
CA SER A 313 0.46 -22.19 11.84
C SER A 313 0.68 -21.05 12.82
N PHE A 314 1.29 -19.95 12.38
CA PHE A 314 1.48 -18.79 13.25
C PHE A 314 0.16 -18.16 13.71
N GLN A 315 -0.95 -18.39 12.99
CA GLN A 315 -2.30 -17.93 13.39
C GLN A 315 -3.10 -18.98 14.18
N ASP A 316 -2.50 -20.08 14.63
CA ASP A 316 -3.25 -21.12 15.39
C ASP A 316 -3.84 -20.58 16.68
N ALA A 317 -3.17 -19.64 17.36
CA ALA A 317 -3.69 -19.03 18.58
C ALA A 317 -4.94 -18.15 18.35
N VAL A 318 -5.15 -17.68 17.12
CA VAL A 318 -6.28 -16.82 16.73
C VAL A 318 -7.33 -17.57 15.88
N GLU A 319 -7.26 -18.91 15.86
CA GLU A 319 -8.23 -19.77 15.17
C GLU A 319 -9.69 -19.42 15.44
N PRO A 320 -10.10 -19.09 16.68
CA PRO A 320 -11.50 -18.76 16.95
C PRO A 320 -12.04 -17.58 16.14
N ILE A 321 -11.14 -16.70 15.64
CA ILE A 321 -11.50 -15.50 14.86
C ILE A 321 -11.36 -15.77 13.37
N VAL A 322 -10.23 -16.34 12.93
CA VAL A 322 -9.92 -16.54 11.52
C VAL A 322 -10.44 -17.87 10.94
N GLY A 323 -10.84 -18.81 11.82
CA GLY A 323 -11.25 -20.16 11.41
C GLY A 323 -10.13 -20.93 10.73
N GLY A 324 -10.46 -21.59 9.61
CA GLY A 324 -9.50 -22.35 8.81
C GLY A 324 -8.77 -21.51 7.73
N ARG A 325 -8.85 -20.18 7.78
CA ARG A 325 -8.35 -19.28 6.75
C ARG A 325 -7.28 -18.32 7.26
N ARG A 326 -6.38 -17.87 6.38
CA ARG A 326 -5.49 -16.76 6.65
C ARG A 326 -6.33 -15.52 6.96
N GLY A 327 -6.16 -14.90 8.12
CA GLY A 327 -6.80 -13.64 8.51
C GLY A 327 -5.86 -12.46 8.32
N THR A 328 -6.36 -11.35 7.77
CA THR A 328 -5.66 -10.07 7.63
C THR A 328 -6.41 -8.95 8.36
N PRO A 329 -5.74 -7.85 8.74
CA PRO A 329 -4.30 -7.62 8.70
C PRO A 329 -3.54 -8.38 9.81
N ASP A 330 -2.19 -8.32 9.79
CA ASP A 330 -1.36 -8.83 10.91
C ASP A 330 -1.19 -7.79 12.00
N LEU A 331 -1.03 -6.55 11.62
CA LEU A 331 -0.96 -5.36 12.47
C LEU A 331 -1.44 -4.13 11.68
N SER A 332 -1.55 -2.97 12.34
CA SER A 332 -1.99 -1.73 11.70
C SER A 332 -1.21 -0.51 12.18
N MET A 333 -1.10 0.49 11.30
CA MET A 333 -0.54 1.81 11.60
C MET A 333 -1.46 2.91 11.07
N ASN A 334 -1.08 4.18 11.24
CA ASN A 334 -1.92 5.31 10.79
C ASN A 334 -2.28 5.21 9.31
N SER A 335 -3.51 5.54 8.98
CA SER A 335 -4.05 5.48 7.62
C SER A 335 -5.22 6.43 7.39
N SER A 336 -5.85 6.91 8.47
CA SER A 336 -7.09 7.68 8.37
C SER A 336 -6.83 9.08 7.79
N PHE A 337 -7.71 9.51 6.91
CA PHE A 337 -7.72 10.89 6.42
C PHE A 337 -8.07 11.88 7.54
N ASP A 338 -8.74 11.44 8.60
CA ASP A 338 -8.97 12.25 9.81
C ASP A 338 -7.74 12.26 10.75
N SER A 339 -6.62 11.71 10.32
CA SER A 339 -5.29 11.78 10.92
C SER A 339 -4.20 11.82 9.85
N ALA A 340 -4.51 12.43 8.72
CA ALA A 340 -3.69 12.51 7.53
C ALA A 340 -2.29 13.09 7.80
N VAL A 341 -1.36 12.81 6.92
CA VAL A 341 0.01 13.27 6.99
C VAL A 341 0.36 14.20 5.82
N ASP A 342 1.31 15.13 6.06
CA ASP A 342 1.81 16.00 4.99
C ASP A 342 2.66 15.19 3.99
N ILE A 343 2.49 15.49 2.70
CA ILE A 343 3.38 15.08 1.61
C ILE A 343 3.72 16.27 0.73
N TYR A 344 4.85 16.20 0.03
CA TYR A 344 5.34 17.28 -0.84
C TYR A 344 5.65 16.76 -2.24
N TYR A 345 5.01 17.34 -3.27
CA TYR A 345 5.35 17.07 -4.66
C TYR A 345 5.11 18.27 -5.58
N THR A 346 5.89 18.33 -6.68
CA THR A 346 5.89 19.45 -7.62
C THR A 346 5.45 19.08 -9.04
N PHE A 347 5.21 17.82 -9.35
CA PHE A 347 4.79 17.36 -10.69
C PHE A 347 3.33 17.72 -11.04
N ASP A 348 2.52 18.06 -10.05
CA ASP A 348 1.15 18.57 -10.21
C ASP A 348 0.98 19.79 -9.31
N LYS A 349 0.55 20.92 -9.89
CA LYS A 349 0.33 22.21 -9.18
C LYS A 349 1.54 22.68 -8.35
N PRO A 350 2.69 22.92 -8.97
CA PRO A 350 3.94 23.28 -8.26
C PRO A 350 3.86 24.56 -7.42
N GLU A 351 2.84 25.42 -7.64
CA GLU A 351 2.56 26.60 -6.82
C GLU A 351 1.95 26.27 -5.45
N SER A 352 1.48 25.05 -5.26
CA SER A 352 0.85 24.57 -4.01
C SER A 352 1.30 23.12 -3.76
N PRO A 353 2.59 22.88 -3.47
CA PRO A 353 3.19 21.54 -3.51
C PRO A 353 2.90 20.70 -2.27
N TRP A 354 2.33 21.26 -1.22
CA TRP A 354 2.01 20.55 0.01
C TRP A 354 0.60 19.98 -0.04
N HIS A 355 0.50 18.69 0.24
CA HIS A 355 -0.75 17.94 0.23
C HIS A 355 -0.89 17.09 1.49
N LEU A 356 -2.08 16.59 1.74
CA LEU A 356 -2.36 15.66 2.82
C LEU A 356 -2.69 14.29 2.24
N ALA A 357 -2.14 13.26 2.84
CA ALA A 357 -2.32 11.87 2.42
C ALA A 357 -2.70 10.96 3.60
N GLY A 358 -3.25 9.81 3.28
CA GLY A 358 -3.60 8.74 4.20
C GLY A 358 -3.74 7.43 3.43
N ALA A 359 -4.60 6.53 3.89
CA ALA A 359 -4.84 5.18 3.38
C ALA A 359 -3.86 4.11 3.90
N SER A 360 -4.13 2.84 3.64
CA SER A 360 -3.20 1.76 4.05
C SER A 360 -1.85 1.83 3.34
N SER A 361 -1.76 2.61 2.27
CA SER A 361 -0.53 3.00 1.60
C SER A 361 0.44 3.77 2.51
N GLU A 362 -0.07 4.57 3.46
CA GLU A 362 0.77 5.19 4.49
C GLU A 362 1.30 4.15 5.48
N SER A 363 0.48 3.21 5.91
CA SER A 363 0.83 2.27 6.98
C SER A 363 1.96 1.31 6.62
N SER A 364 2.06 0.87 5.38
CA SER A 364 3.11 -0.07 4.94
C SER A 364 4.52 0.56 5.00
N PRO A 365 4.79 1.74 4.42
CA PRO A 365 6.09 2.40 4.55
C PRO A 365 6.41 2.84 5.98
N LEU A 366 5.39 3.24 6.78
CA LEU A 366 5.61 3.50 8.20
C LEU A 366 6.17 2.27 8.92
N PHE A 367 5.59 1.10 8.68
CA PHE A 367 6.07 -0.13 9.30
C PHE A 367 7.40 -0.60 8.71
N ALA A 368 7.66 -0.37 7.42
CA ALA A 368 8.95 -0.68 6.81
C ALA A 368 10.11 0.05 7.51
N GLY A 369 9.91 1.31 7.89
CA GLY A 369 10.88 2.05 8.69
C GLY A 369 11.12 1.44 10.07
N VAL A 370 10.06 1.01 10.77
CA VAL A 370 10.18 0.32 12.07
C VAL A 370 10.96 -0.99 11.93
N VAL A 371 10.70 -1.76 10.86
CA VAL A 371 11.42 -3.02 10.59
C VAL A 371 12.89 -2.77 10.29
N ALA A 372 13.22 -1.75 9.48
CA ALA A 372 14.61 -1.39 9.20
C ALA A 372 15.39 -1.03 10.48
N ILE A 373 14.76 -0.32 11.43
CA ILE A 373 15.35 -0.07 12.75
C ILE A 373 15.51 -1.34 13.57
N ALA A 374 14.55 -2.25 13.50
CA ALA A 374 14.63 -3.53 14.19
C ALA A 374 15.76 -4.42 13.62
N ASP A 375 15.91 -4.44 12.30
CA ASP A 375 17.05 -5.10 11.62
C ASP A 375 18.41 -4.49 12.01
N GLN A 376 18.49 -3.15 12.14
CA GLN A 376 19.68 -2.48 12.64
C GLN A 376 19.98 -2.94 14.07
N ALA A 377 18.99 -2.94 14.95
CA ALA A 377 19.16 -3.29 16.35
C ALA A 377 19.51 -4.78 16.55
N ALA A 378 18.96 -5.67 15.72
CA ALA A 378 19.28 -7.09 15.71
C ALA A 378 20.65 -7.38 15.09
N GLY A 379 21.18 -6.49 14.26
CA GLY A 379 22.44 -6.69 13.52
C GLY A 379 22.29 -7.58 12.28
N HIS A 380 21.08 -8.00 11.93
CA HIS A 380 20.76 -8.83 10.77
C HIS A 380 19.32 -8.59 10.32
N ARG A 381 18.94 -9.09 9.13
CA ARG A 381 17.56 -9.10 8.64
C ARG A 381 16.70 -10.02 9.49
N LEU A 382 15.51 -9.56 9.88
CA LEU A 382 14.53 -10.38 10.59
C LEU A 382 13.80 -11.35 9.64
N GLY A 383 13.65 -10.95 8.39
CA GLY A 383 13.05 -11.78 7.35
C GLY A 383 11.53 -11.94 7.51
N TRP A 384 11.03 -13.16 7.36
CA TRP A 384 9.61 -13.44 7.46
C TRP A 384 9.07 -13.18 8.88
N LEU A 385 8.42 -12.02 9.08
CA LEU A 385 8.05 -11.51 10.41
C LEU A 385 6.85 -12.21 11.05
N ASN A 386 5.91 -12.74 10.27
CA ASN A 386 4.63 -13.20 10.81
C ASN A 386 4.78 -14.21 11.98
N PRO A 387 5.64 -15.24 11.93
CA PRO A 387 5.85 -16.12 13.08
C PRO A 387 6.38 -15.42 14.33
N LEU A 388 7.21 -14.38 14.15
CA LEU A 388 7.75 -13.58 15.25
C LEU A 388 6.64 -12.73 15.89
N LEU A 389 5.83 -12.06 15.06
CA LEU A 389 4.71 -11.21 15.53
C LEU A 389 3.72 -12.00 16.38
N TYR A 390 3.28 -13.15 15.89
CA TYR A 390 2.30 -14.00 16.61
C TYR A 390 2.90 -14.82 17.74
N GLY A 391 4.21 -15.02 17.76
CA GLY A 391 4.92 -15.83 18.77
C GLY A 391 5.40 -15.04 19.99
N LEU A 392 5.43 -13.71 19.93
CA LEU A 392 5.97 -12.87 20.99
C LEU A 392 4.85 -12.12 21.72
N PRO A 393 4.44 -12.54 22.92
CA PRO A 393 3.30 -11.97 23.63
C PRO A 393 3.43 -10.49 24.02
N ASP A 394 4.65 -9.92 23.97
CA ASP A 394 4.93 -8.53 24.32
C ASP A 394 5.83 -7.85 23.29
N ALA A 395 5.65 -8.15 21.99
CA ALA A 395 6.46 -7.61 20.89
C ALA A 395 6.34 -6.10 20.67
N GLY A 396 5.80 -5.35 21.61
CA GLY A 396 5.55 -3.91 21.44
C GLY A 396 4.30 -3.62 20.62
N VAL A 397 3.43 -4.61 20.45
CA VAL A 397 2.11 -4.42 19.88
C VAL A 397 1.18 -3.82 20.93
N VAL A 398 0.40 -2.83 20.57
CA VAL A 398 -0.61 -2.14 21.38
C VAL A 398 -1.98 -2.48 20.80
N ASP A 399 -2.81 -3.15 21.58
CA ASP A 399 -4.13 -3.60 21.16
C ASP A 399 -5.05 -2.44 20.78
N VAL A 400 -5.77 -2.55 19.66
CA VAL A 400 -6.74 -1.57 19.16
C VAL A 400 -8.13 -2.18 19.30
N ILE A 401 -8.88 -1.73 20.28
CA ILE A 401 -10.13 -2.39 20.73
C ILE A 401 -11.41 -1.68 20.31
N SER A 402 -11.32 -0.66 19.47
CA SER A 402 -12.47 0.11 18.97
C SER A 402 -12.33 0.45 17.50
N GLY A 403 -13.46 0.56 16.81
CA GLY A 403 -13.54 0.79 15.39
C GLY A 403 -14.17 -0.40 14.66
N THR A 404 -14.35 -0.25 13.36
CA THR A 404 -14.91 -1.28 12.48
C THR A 404 -14.36 -1.06 11.07
N ASN A 405 -14.29 -2.11 10.27
CA ASN A 405 -13.99 -1.99 8.84
C ASN A 405 -15.21 -2.29 7.95
N ALA A 406 -16.43 -2.04 8.46
CA ALA A 406 -17.61 -1.98 7.60
C ALA A 406 -17.44 -0.88 6.55
N PHE A 407 -17.81 -1.15 5.31
CA PHE A 407 -17.60 -0.22 4.22
C PHE A 407 -18.89 0.09 3.48
N THR A 408 -19.21 1.38 3.36
CA THR A 408 -20.37 1.87 2.61
C THR A 408 -19.91 2.54 1.33
N TYR A 409 -20.46 2.12 0.21
CA TYR A 409 -20.14 2.66 -1.11
C TYR A 409 -21.41 2.88 -1.92
N CYS A 410 -21.38 3.84 -2.82
CA CYS A 410 -22.45 4.03 -3.77
C CYS A 410 -22.46 2.87 -4.78
N SER A 411 -23.58 2.16 -4.85
CA SER A 411 -23.75 0.99 -5.72
C SER A 411 -24.59 1.27 -6.96
N ASN A 412 -25.36 2.37 -6.99
CA ASN A 412 -26.18 2.73 -8.12
C ASN A 412 -26.53 4.23 -8.12
N GLU A 413 -26.65 4.83 -9.30
CA GLU A 413 -27.01 6.23 -9.53
C GLU A 413 -26.16 7.25 -8.74
N CYS A 414 -24.87 6.93 -8.57
CA CYS A 414 -23.91 7.67 -7.75
C CYS A 414 -23.82 9.15 -8.15
N GLY A 415 -23.80 10.04 -7.14
CA GLY A 415 -23.78 11.48 -7.34
C GLY A 415 -25.12 12.07 -7.81
N THR A 416 -26.19 11.32 -7.75
CA THR A 416 -27.55 11.78 -8.09
C THR A 416 -28.47 11.79 -6.87
N ALA A 417 -29.61 12.47 -6.99
CA ALA A 417 -30.66 12.46 -5.93
C ALA A 417 -31.32 11.07 -5.72
N ARG A 418 -30.92 10.05 -6.51
CA ARG A 418 -31.43 8.69 -6.43
C ARG A 418 -30.32 7.69 -6.09
N GLU A 419 -29.24 8.18 -5.54
CA GLU A 419 -28.12 7.38 -5.12
C GLU A 419 -28.56 6.25 -4.20
N VAL A 420 -28.01 5.07 -4.44
CA VAL A 420 -28.25 3.88 -3.62
C VAL A 420 -26.92 3.43 -3.03
N ASP A 421 -26.82 3.51 -1.72
CA ASP A 421 -25.67 3.04 -0.99
C ASP A 421 -25.81 1.57 -0.61
N THR A 422 -24.68 0.88 -0.65
CA THR A 422 -24.58 -0.49 -0.17
C THR A 422 -23.51 -0.52 0.92
N THR A 423 -23.88 -1.05 2.09
CA THR A 423 -22.94 -1.30 3.18
C THR A 423 -22.57 -2.77 3.21
N VAL A 424 -21.27 -3.06 3.08
CA VAL A 424 -20.71 -4.38 3.39
C VAL A 424 -20.45 -4.41 4.88
N PRO A 425 -21.12 -5.28 5.66
CA PRO A 425 -20.83 -5.42 7.06
C PRO A 425 -19.41 -5.96 7.21
N GLY A 426 -18.60 -5.21 7.96
CA GLY A 426 -17.24 -5.58 8.28
C GLY A 426 -17.13 -6.32 9.61
N TYR A 427 -15.97 -6.20 10.20
CA TYR A 427 -15.63 -6.74 11.51
C TYR A 427 -15.53 -5.59 12.51
N ALA A 428 -15.66 -5.88 13.78
CA ALA A 428 -15.43 -4.92 14.85
C ALA A 428 -14.07 -5.19 15.50
N ALA A 429 -13.36 -4.12 15.84
CA ALA A 429 -12.17 -4.21 16.67
C ALA A 429 -12.57 -4.70 18.07
N ALA A 430 -11.76 -5.57 18.68
CA ALA A 430 -12.04 -6.23 19.94
C ALA A 430 -10.72 -6.58 20.66
N PRO A 431 -10.74 -6.83 21.98
CA PRO A 431 -9.53 -7.22 22.70
C PRO A 431 -8.85 -8.46 22.12
N GLY A 432 -7.54 -8.35 21.88
CA GLY A 432 -6.71 -9.34 21.22
C GLY A 432 -6.75 -9.17 19.70
N TYR A 433 -6.40 -10.25 18.96
CA TYR A 433 -6.43 -10.20 17.49
C TYR A 433 -7.86 -10.01 16.97
N ASP A 434 -8.02 -9.13 16.00
CA ASP A 434 -9.25 -8.95 15.21
C ASP A 434 -8.98 -8.73 13.72
N LEU A 435 -10.04 -8.67 12.90
CA LEU A 435 -9.94 -8.53 11.45
C LEU A 435 -10.04 -7.06 10.97
N VAL A 436 -9.88 -6.09 11.88
CA VAL A 436 -9.80 -4.65 11.59
C VAL A 436 -8.37 -4.16 11.69
N SER A 437 -7.71 -4.50 12.81
CA SER A 437 -6.39 -4.00 13.19
C SER A 437 -5.32 -5.09 13.36
N GLY A 438 -5.69 -6.36 13.17
CA GLY A 438 -4.80 -7.48 13.40
C GLY A 438 -4.47 -7.65 14.88
N LEU A 439 -3.20 -7.75 15.21
CA LEU A 439 -2.69 -7.77 16.58
C LEU A 439 -2.79 -6.39 17.27
N GLY A 440 -3.02 -5.32 16.50
CA GLY A 440 -3.07 -3.93 16.95
C GLY A 440 -2.02 -3.05 16.30
N THR A 441 -1.68 -1.91 16.92
CA THR A 441 -0.68 -0.95 16.44
C THR A 441 0.67 -1.14 17.16
N ILE A 442 1.70 -0.36 16.78
CA ILE A 442 3.08 -0.57 17.23
C ILE A 442 3.56 0.52 18.20
N ASP A 443 4.17 0.10 19.32
CA ASP A 443 5.16 0.86 20.10
C ASP A 443 6.54 0.44 19.61
N SER A 444 7.15 1.24 18.73
CA SER A 444 8.40 0.86 18.06
C SER A 444 9.55 0.64 19.04
N ALA A 445 9.59 1.38 20.16
CA ALA A 445 10.66 1.22 21.14
C ALA A 445 10.62 -0.16 21.81
N ARG A 446 9.43 -0.63 22.15
CA ARG A 446 9.20 -1.98 22.73
C ARG A 446 9.37 -3.06 21.67
N PHE A 447 8.86 -2.83 20.45
CA PHE A 447 8.94 -3.75 19.33
C PHE A 447 10.40 -4.04 18.97
N VAL A 448 11.19 -3.00 18.70
CA VAL A 448 12.62 -3.13 18.39
C VAL A 448 13.38 -3.83 19.52
N GLN A 449 13.08 -3.48 20.79
CA GLN A 449 13.70 -4.14 21.92
C GLN A 449 13.34 -5.63 22.03
N ALA A 450 12.11 -6.01 21.70
CA ALA A 450 11.67 -7.40 21.74
C ALA A 450 12.38 -8.22 20.65
N LEU A 451 12.50 -7.70 19.42
CA LEU A 451 13.08 -8.40 18.29
C LEU A 451 14.62 -8.39 18.29
N ALA A 452 15.27 -7.43 18.95
CA ALA A 452 16.72 -7.37 19.05
C ALA A 452 17.31 -8.35 20.09
N ARG A 453 16.52 -9.20 20.75
CA ARG A 453 17.02 -10.15 21.75
C ARG A 453 17.76 -11.30 21.10
N PRO A 454 18.96 -11.71 21.62
CA PRO A 454 19.81 -12.73 21.01
C PRO A 454 19.23 -14.15 20.91
N ASN A 455 18.08 -14.42 21.51
CA ASN A 455 17.48 -15.76 21.60
C ASN A 455 16.35 -16.02 20.58
N LEU A 456 16.16 -15.15 19.60
CA LEU A 456 15.22 -15.38 18.50
C LEU A 456 15.91 -16.19 17.36
N ASP A 457 16.99 -16.90 17.71
CA ASP A 457 17.83 -17.67 16.80
C ASP A 457 17.08 -18.70 15.97
N ASP A 458 17.33 -18.61 14.67
CA ASP A 458 17.52 -19.65 13.63
C ASP A 458 16.56 -20.84 13.55
N ASN A 459 15.62 -21.02 14.46
CA ASN A 459 14.64 -22.10 14.45
C ASN A 459 13.25 -21.61 14.03
N GLN A 460 13.15 -20.94 12.86
CA GLN A 460 11.83 -20.83 12.23
C GLN A 460 11.54 -22.18 11.53
N PRO A 461 10.66 -23.03 12.07
CA PRO A 461 10.24 -24.22 11.37
C PRO A 461 9.52 -23.80 10.09
N ALA A 462 9.94 -24.33 8.94
CA ALA A 462 9.17 -24.20 7.72
C ALA A 462 7.73 -24.69 8.02
N ASP A 463 6.74 -23.81 7.97
CA ASP A 463 5.35 -24.23 8.11
C ASP A 463 4.98 -25.06 6.86
N PRO A 464 4.71 -26.37 6.99
CA PRO A 464 4.37 -27.21 5.86
C PRO A 464 3.08 -26.77 5.16
N ARG A 465 2.27 -25.91 5.79
CA ARG A 465 1.03 -25.36 5.20
C ARG A 465 1.30 -24.15 4.31
N THR A 466 2.47 -23.51 4.43
CA THR A 466 2.91 -22.45 3.53
C THR A 466 3.68 -22.99 2.34
N SER A 467 4.23 -24.22 2.45
CA SER A 467 4.83 -24.94 1.34
C SER A 467 3.71 -25.56 0.49
N VAL A 468 3.45 -24.98 -0.64
CA VAL A 468 2.67 -25.64 -1.69
C VAL A 468 3.64 -26.53 -2.44
N SER A 469 3.53 -27.85 -2.26
CA SER A 469 4.10 -28.76 -3.24
C SER A 469 3.46 -28.50 -4.60
N PRO A 470 4.22 -28.58 -5.69
CA PRO A 470 3.76 -28.24 -7.04
C PRO A 470 2.53 -29.03 -7.49
#